data_4b6ae7926defb55f8ff76f78749e03ba
#
_entry.id   4b6ae7926defb55f8ff76f78749e03ba
#
_cell.length_a   1.000
_cell.length_b   1.000
_cell.length_c   1.000
_cell.angle_alpha   90.00
_cell.angle_beta   90.00
_cell.angle_gamma   90.00
#
_symmetry.space_group_name_H-M   'P 1'
#
loop_
_entity.id
_entity.type
_entity.pdbx_description
1 polymer ?
#
loop_
_entity_poly.entity_id
_entity_poly.type
_entity_poly.pdbx_seq_one_letter_code
_entity_poly.pdbx_strand_id
1 'polypeptide(L)'
;MNPLDLVLDPVTAPGIIAAKLWIKGGSSADPHGQRGVHQLLGSLLTRGCGPYNHLALADLVEGCGAGLRCDTHEDGLLVSLKCADRDADRLLSLLGWMLIDPHLEPNQVTLERDLSLQALQRQREDPFHLAFDGWRNMAYGTGPYGHDPLGLSEDLKQLEREQLLSLVES
;
A
#
# COMPACT_ATOMS: atom_id res chain seq x y z
N MET A 1 -11.70 -16.91 -7.11
CA MET A 1 -10.80 -15.85 -7.62
C MET A 1 -11.52 -15.12 -8.73
N ASN A 2 -11.77 -13.83 -8.61
CA ASN A 2 -12.26 -13.04 -9.74
C ASN A 2 -11.17 -13.01 -10.82
N PRO A 3 -11.52 -13.06 -12.11
CA PRO A 3 -10.52 -12.97 -13.17
C PRO A 3 -9.80 -11.63 -13.08
N LEU A 4 -8.48 -11.65 -13.29
CA LEU A 4 -7.68 -10.45 -13.40
C LEU A 4 -8.00 -9.78 -14.74
N ASP A 5 -8.50 -8.54 -14.70
CA ASP A 5 -8.68 -7.74 -15.90
C ASP A 5 -7.33 -7.16 -16.33
N LEU A 6 -6.80 -7.64 -17.44
CA LEU A 6 -5.52 -7.19 -17.98
C LEU A 6 -5.72 -6.21 -19.12
N VAL A 7 -5.17 -5.00 -18.99
CA VAL A 7 -5.10 -4.01 -20.06
C VAL A 7 -3.65 -3.85 -20.50
N LEU A 8 -3.39 -4.05 -21.78
CA LEU A 8 -2.08 -3.85 -22.40
C LEU A 8 -2.12 -2.62 -23.29
N ASP A 9 -1.24 -1.66 -23.00
CA ASP A 9 -1.06 -0.45 -23.80
C ASP A 9 0.38 -0.45 -24.38
N PRO A 10 0.57 -0.85 -25.64
CA PRO A 10 1.88 -0.87 -26.25
C PRO A 10 2.37 0.55 -26.52
N VAL A 11 3.35 1.00 -25.72
CA VAL A 11 4.00 2.29 -25.88
C VAL A 11 5.28 2.18 -26.74
N THR A 12 5.61 3.24 -27.45
CA THR A 12 6.79 3.29 -28.33
C THR A 12 8.10 3.56 -27.59
N ALA A 13 8.11 3.59 -26.26
CA ALA A 13 9.32 3.77 -25.45
C ALA A 13 10.11 2.45 -25.35
N PRO A 14 11.19 2.25 -26.14
CA PRO A 14 11.91 0.99 -26.14
C PRO A 14 12.63 0.77 -24.80
N GLY A 15 12.65 -0.48 -24.38
CA GLY A 15 13.46 -0.92 -23.24
C GLY A 15 12.91 -0.63 -21.86
N ILE A 16 11.67 -0.15 -21.72
CA ILE A 16 11.03 0.14 -20.43
C ILE A 16 9.66 -0.51 -20.35
N ILE A 17 9.39 -1.15 -19.22
CA ILE A 17 8.07 -1.66 -18.85
C ILE A 17 7.58 -0.91 -17.63
N ALA A 18 6.31 -0.47 -17.69
CA ALA A 18 5.58 0.07 -16.56
C ALA A 18 4.34 -0.79 -16.32
N ALA A 19 4.22 -1.36 -15.13
CA ALA A 19 3.07 -2.15 -14.71
C ALA A 19 2.37 -1.47 -13.54
N LYS A 20 1.03 -1.52 -13.54
CA LYS A 20 0.20 -1.04 -12.44
C LYS A 20 -0.79 -2.13 -12.08
N LEU A 21 -0.83 -2.49 -10.81
CA LEU A 21 -1.79 -3.43 -10.26
C LEU A 21 -2.73 -2.65 -9.33
N TRP A 22 -4.01 -2.65 -9.68
CA TRP A 22 -5.05 -2.06 -8.84
C TRP A 22 -5.76 -3.16 -8.05
N ILE A 23 -5.69 -3.06 -6.72
CA ILE A 23 -6.35 -3.96 -5.77
C ILE A 23 -7.54 -3.20 -5.20
N LYS A 24 -8.75 -3.72 -5.39
CA LYS A 24 -9.97 -3.12 -4.83
C LYS A 24 -9.95 -3.23 -3.30
N GLY A 25 -10.50 -2.23 -2.65
CA GLY A 25 -10.42 -2.04 -1.22
C GLY A 25 -9.74 -0.69 -0.97
N GLY A 26 -9.19 -0.43 0.15
CA GLY A 26 -8.55 0.84 0.47
C GLY A 26 -9.18 1.46 1.70
N SER A 27 -8.83 2.70 2.02
CA SER A 27 -9.23 3.28 3.31
C SER A 27 -10.74 3.40 3.52
N SER A 28 -11.53 3.47 2.44
CA SER A 28 -13.00 3.48 2.56
C SER A 28 -13.57 2.15 3.03
N ALA A 29 -12.83 1.06 2.87
CA ALA A 29 -13.20 -0.28 3.33
C ALA A 29 -12.62 -0.62 4.71
N ASP A 30 -11.90 0.30 5.34
CA ASP A 30 -11.35 0.10 6.69
C ASP A 30 -12.46 -0.19 7.70
N PRO A 31 -12.39 -1.29 8.45
CA PRO A 31 -13.37 -1.57 9.50
C PRO A 31 -13.34 -0.49 10.58
N HIS A 32 -14.48 -0.29 11.24
CA HIS A 32 -14.55 0.62 12.38
C HIS A 32 -13.60 0.14 13.50
N GLY A 33 -12.76 1.03 14.02
CA GLY A 33 -11.72 0.71 14.99
C GLY A 33 -10.44 0.15 14.38
N GLN A 34 -10.33 0.09 13.02
CA GLN A 34 -9.14 -0.35 12.31
C GLN A 34 -8.77 0.61 11.16
N ARG A 35 -9.11 1.89 11.30
CA ARG A 35 -8.85 2.87 10.26
C ARG A 35 -7.37 3.11 10.06
N GLY A 36 -6.91 2.92 8.82
CA GLY A 36 -5.50 2.89 8.42
C GLY A 36 -4.96 1.48 8.18
N VAL A 37 -5.77 0.42 8.31
CA VAL A 37 -5.31 -0.96 8.08
C VAL A 37 -4.90 -1.19 6.63
N HIS A 38 -5.63 -0.64 5.63
CA HIS A 38 -5.23 -0.75 4.23
C HIS A 38 -3.95 0.06 3.94
N GLN A 39 -3.79 1.23 4.56
CA GLN A 39 -2.56 2.02 4.43
C GLN A 39 -1.37 1.25 5.00
N LEU A 40 -1.52 0.66 6.18
CA LEU A 40 -0.47 -0.13 6.81
C LEU A 40 -0.13 -1.37 5.96
N LEU A 41 -1.14 -2.07 5.42
CA LEU A 41 -0.92 -3.18 4.50
C LEU A 41 -0.18 -2.72 3.24
N GLY A 42 -0.62 -1.63 2.60
CA GLY A 42 0.03 -1.08 1.40
C GLY A 42 1.52 -0.79 1.61
N SER A 43 1.87 -0.20 2.75
CA SER A 43 3.27 0.06 3.12
C SER A 43 4.07 -1.24 3.27
N LEU A 44 3.46 -2.28 3.81
CA LEU A 44 4.10 -3.57 4.08
C LEU A 44 4.26 -4.46 2.85
N LEU A 45 3.43 -4.30 1.82
CA LEU A 45 3.55 -5.07 0.58
C LEU A 45 4.94 -4.94 -0.07
N THR A 46 5.61 -3.81 0.13
CA THR A 46 6.98 -3.56 -0.36
C THR A 46 8.08 -3.95 0.64
N ARG A 47 7.73 -4.60 1.77
CA ARG A 47 8.67 -4.96 2.84
C ARG A 47 9.01 -6.45 2.90
N GLY A 48 8.73 -7.19 1.84
CA GLY A 48 9.05 -8.60 1.67
C GLY A 48 7.87 -9.42 1.20
N CYS A 49 8.13 -10.35 0.29
CA CYS A 49 7.12 -11.24 -0.27
C CYS A 49 7.77 -12.49 -0.87
N GLY A 50 7.08 -13.61 -0.84
CA GLY A 50 7.55 -14.87 -1.40
C GLY A 50 8.97 -15.22 -0.95
N PRO A 51 9.94 -15.41 -1.87
CA PRO A 51 11.31 -15.79 -1.51
C PRO A 51 12.17 -14.60 -1.02
N TYR A 52 11.65 -13.37 -1.00
CA TYR A 52 12.44 -12.16 -0.73
C TYR A 52 12.03 -11.53 0.60
N ASN A 53 12.92 -11.51 1.60
CA ASN A 53 12.76 -10.65 2.77
C ASN A 53 12.94 -9.17 2.38
N HIS A 54 12.73 -8.25 3.30
CA HIS A 54 12.75 -6.81 3.02
C HIS A 54 14.09 -6.32 2.43
N LEU A 55 15.23 -6.85 2.87
CA LEU A 55 16.54 -6.48 2.34
C LEU A 55 16.73 -7.04 0.92
N ALA A 56 16.46 -8.32 0.73
CA ALA A 56 16.61 -8.97 -0.56
C ALA A 56 15.66 -8.36 -1.63
N LEU A 57 14.46 -7.94 -1.23
CA LEU A 57 13.52 -7.25 -2.11
C LEU A 57 14.05 -5.86 -2.50
N ALA A 58 14.55 -5.09 -1.55
CA ALA A 58 15.14 -3.78 -1.80
C ALA A 58 16.37 -3.91 -2.71
N ASP A 59 17.30 -4.81 -2.39
CA ASP A 59 18.51 -5.05 -3.19
C ASP A 59 18.17 -5.48 -4.63
N LEU A 60 17.13 -6.29 -4.80
CA LEU A 60 16.67 -6.69 -6.12
C LEU A 60 16.13 -5.51 -6.93
N VAL A 61 15.24 -4.71 -6.35
CA VAL A 61 14.61 -3.57 -7.03
C VAL A 61 15.64 -2.50 -7.34
N GLU A 62 16.46 -2.12 -6.35
CA GLU A 62 17.51 -1.11 -6.52
C GLU A 62 18.62 -1.59 -7.46
N GLY A 63 19.04 -2.85 -7.36
CA GLY A 63 20.06 -3.45 -8.22
C GLY A 63 19.66 -3.49 -9.70
N CYS A 64 18.37 -3.57 -10.01
CA CYS A 64 17.83 -3.45 -11.37
C CYS A 64 17.56 -1.98 -11.79
N GLY A 65 17.78 -1.01 -10.91
CA GLY A 65 17.38 0.38 -11.16
C GLY A 65 15.87 0.54 -11.36
N ALA A 66 15.08 -0.33 -10.77
CA ALA A 66 13.63 -0.35 -10.89
C ALA A 66 12.97 0.53 -9.82
N GLY A 67 11.75 0.99 -10.10
CA GLY A 67 10.89 1.65 -9.15
C GLY A 67 9.72 0.73 -8.77
N LEU A 68 9.55 0.49 -7.48
CA LEU A 68 8.43 -0.26 -6.92
C LEU A 68 7.82 0.53 -5.77
N ARG A 69 6.50 0.74 -5.81
CA ARG A 69 5.78 1.41 -4.72
C ARG A 69 4.36 0.90 -4.64
N CYS A 70 3.76 1.05 -3.47
CA CYS A 70 2.34 0.86 -3.24
C CYS A 70 1.76 2.16 -2.67
N ASP A 71 0.76 2.70 -3.35
CA ASP A 71 0.02 3.90 -2.92
C ASP A 71 -1.38 3.46 -2.48
N THR A 72 -1.80 3.84 -1.29
CA THR A 72 -3.15 3.56 -0.78
C THR A 72 -4.05 4.75 -1.08
N HIS A 73 -5.19 4.45 -1.69
CA HIS A 73 -6.27 5.38 -1.99
C HIS A 73 -7.53 4.99 -1.21
N GLU A 74 -8.56 5.81 -1.29
CA GLU A 74 -9.84 5.52 -0.64
C GLU A 74 -10.46 4.20 -1.16
N ASP A 75 -10.40 3.95 -2.47
CA ASP A 75 -11.09 2.83 -3.12
C ASP A 75 -10.17 1.68 -3.56
N GLY A 76 -8.87 1.77 -3.27
CA GLY A 76 -7.94 0.71 -3.64
C GLY A 76 -6.49 0.99 -3.30
N LEU A 77 -5.68 -0.07 -3.44
CA LEU A 77 -4.24 0.02 -3.39
C LEU A 77 -3.69 -0.05 -4.81
N LEU A 78 -2.78 0.84 -5.15
CA LEU A 78 -2.11 0.89 -6.44
C LEU A 78 -0.64 0.49 -6.29
N VAL A 79 -0.31 -0.75 -6.66
CA VAL A 79 1.07 -1.17 -6.77
C VAL A 79 1.61 -0.76 -8.14
N SER A 80 2.68 0.01 -8.16
CA SER A 80 3.32 0.53 -9.36
C SER A 80 4.74 -0.02 -9.48
N LEU A 81 5.04 -0.63 -10.61
CA LEU A 81 6.38 -1.14 -10.95
C LEU A 81 6.83 -0.49 -12.26
N LYS A 82 8.08 -0.03 -12.30
CA LYS A 82 8.74 0.43 -13.51
C LYS A 82 10.14 -0.15 -13.56
N CYS A 83 10.49 -0.79 -14.68
CA CYS A 83 11.79 -1.45 -14.83
C CYS A 83 12.25 -1.47 -16.30
N ALA A 84 13.50 -1.88 -16.52
CA ALA A 84 13.98 -2.23 -17.86
C ALA A 84 13.29 -3.53 -18.33
N ASP A 85 13.07 -3.66 -19.64
CA ASP A 85 12.45 -4.83 -20.27
C ASP A 85 13.19 -6.14 -19.95
N ARG A 86 14.51 -6.10 -19.94
CA ARG A 86 15.38 -7.25 -19.63
C ARG A 86 15.15 -7.83 -18.22
N ASP A 87 14.66 -7.00 -17.28
CA ASP A 87 14.44 -7.39 -15.86
C ASP A 87 12.95 -7.67 -15.57
N ALA A 88 12.08 -7.52 -16.59
CA ALA A 88 10.64 -7.55 -16.43
C ALA A 88 10.10 -8.88 -15.88
N ASP A 89 10.54 -10.02 -16.44
CA ASP A 89 10.05 -11.35 -16.04
C ASP A 89 10.29 -11.59 -14.55
N ARG A 90 11.45 -11.17 -14.06
CA ARG A 90 11.81 -11.33 -12.65
C ARG A 90 11.03 -10.38 -11.75
N LEU A 91 10.87 -9.11 -12.16
CA LEU A 91 10.25 -8.08 -11.34
C LEU A 91 8.72 -8.12 -11.37
N LEU A 92 8.12 -8.48 -12.51
CA LEU A 92 6.65 -8.65 -12.59
C LEU A 92 6.14 -9.76 -11.68
N SER A 93 6.93 -10.83 -11.46
CA SER A 93 6.55 -11.90 -10.54
C SER A 93 6.41 -11.41 -9.09
N LEU A 94 7.07 -10.31 -8.71
CA LEU A 94 6.90 -9.70 -7.38
C LEU A 94 5.46 -9.25 -7.13
N LEU A 95 4.77 -8.73 -8.16
CA LEU A 95 3.37 -8.31 -8.04
C LEU A 95 2.46 -9.48 -7.62
N GLY A 96 2.75 -10.67 -8.14
CA GLY A 96 2.05 -11.89 -7.72
C GLY A 96 2.38 -12.28 -6.27
N TRP A 97 3.67 -12.30 -5.91
CA TRP A 97 4.08 -12.64 -4.55
C TRP A 97 3.54 -11.67 -3.49
N MET A 98 3.46 -10.38 -3.80
CA MET A 98 2.87 -9.38 -2.91
C MET A 98 1.40 -9.67 -2.58
N LEU A 99 0.66 -10.31 -3.50
CA LEU A 99 -0.75 -10.64 -3.28
C LEU A 99 -0.95 -11.96 -2.52
N ILE A 100 -0.12 -12.97 -2.84
CA ILE A 100 -0.36 -14.33 -2.35
C ILE A 100 0.50 -14.72 -1.15
N ASP A 101 1.62 -14.06 -0.95
CA ASP A 101 2.57 -14.38 0.14
C ASP A 101 3.33 -13.12 0.63
N PRO A 102 2.64 -12.08 1.10
CA PRO A 102 3.29 -10.95 1.77
C PRO A 102 3.81 -11.40 3.15
N HIS A 103 5.05 -11.04 3.49
CA HIS A 103 5.66 -11.55 4.74
C HIS A 103 5.06 -10.97 6.01
N LEU A 104 4.68 -9.69 6.00
CA LEU A 104 4.11 -8.98 7.16
C LEU A 104 4.90 -9.24 8.45
N GLU A 105 6.23 -9.15 8.37
CA GLU A 105 7.12 -9.40 9.49
C GLU A 105 6.81 -8.48 10.69
N PRO A 106 6.73 -8.98 11.94
CA PRO A 106 6.31 -8.19 13.10
C PRO A 106 7.12 -6.92 13.32
N ASN A 107 8.43 -6.97 13.09
CA ASN A 107 9.32 -5.81 13.17
C ASN A 107 9.01 -4.76 12.09
N GLN A 108 8.66 -5.19 10.88
CA GLN A 108 8.26 -4.30 9.79
C GLN A 108 6.87 -3.71 10.05
N VAL A 109 5.94 -4.47 10.60
CA VAL A 109 4.62 -3.98 11.02
C VAL A 109 4.77 -2.87 12.05
N THR A 110 5.60 -3.08 13.08
CA THR A 110 5.88 -2.06 14.09
C THR A 110 6.50 -0.80 13.47
N LEU A 111 7.51 -0.97 12.61
CA LEU A 111 8.18 0.15 11.93
C LEU A 111 7.20 0.97 11.07
N GLU A 112 6.42 0.33 10.20
CA GLU A 112 5.50 1.03 9.31
C GLU A 112 4.34 1.69 10.08
N ARG A 113 3.87 1.07 11.16
CA ARG A 113 2.90 1.69 12.06
C ARG A 113 3.45 2.98 12.69
N ASP A 114 4.68 2.94 13.19
CA ASP A 114 5.32 4.11 13.80
C ASP A 114 5.56 5.22 12.77
N LEU A 115 5.94 4.87 11.54
CA LEU A 115 6.08 5.82 10.43
C LEU A 115 4.74 6.46 10.06
N SER A 116 3.66 5.68 10.04
CA SER A 116 2.30 6.17 9.77
C SER A 116 1.83 7.13 10.87
N LEU A 117 2.09 6.81 12.14
CA LEU A 117 1.79 7.71 13.27
C LEU A 117 2.58 9.02 13.18
N GLN A 118 3.84 8.98 12.79
CA GLN A 118 4.66 10.18 12.57
C GLN A 118 4.16 10.99 11.37
N ALA A 119 3.68 10.34 10.30
CA ALA A 119 3.09 11.01 9.15
C ALA A 119 1.80 11.77 9.55
N LEU A 120 0.91 11.13 10.31
CA LEU A 120 -0.29 11.77 10.87
C LEU A 120 0.06 12.96 11.76
N GLN A 121 1.10 12.85 12.58
CA GLN A 121 1.54 13.96 13.43
C GLN A 121 2.01 15.15 12.57
N ARG A 122 2.77 14.90 11.51
CA ARG A 122 3.22 15.95 10.57
C ARG A 122 2.08 16.60 9.81
N GLN A 123 1.05 15.83 9.40
CA GLN A 123 -0.13 16.41 8.75
C GLN A 123 -0.88 17.41 9.63
N ARG A 124 -0.88 17.21 10.96
CA ARG A 124 -1.50 18.15 11.91
C ARG A 124 -0.80 19.50 12.00
N GLU A 125 0.41 19.63 11.47
CA GLU A 125 1.16 20.89 11.38
C GLU A 125 0.83 21.67 10.10
N ASP A 126 0.15 21.03 9.12
CA ASP A 126 -0.25 21.65 7.86
C ASP A 126 -1.68 22.17 7.92
N PRO A 127 -1.88 23.51 7.83
CA PRO A 127 -3.22 24.11 7.86
C PRO A 127 -4.16 23.61 6.75
N PHE A 128 -3.62 23.23 5.58
CA PHE A 128 -4.42 22.69 4.49
C PHE A 128 -5.01 21.32 4.87
N HIS A 129 -4.19 20.43 5.40
CA HIS A 129 -4.64 19.11 5.85
C HIS A 129 -5.67 19.21 6.97
N LEU A 130 -5.45 20.09 7.93
CA LEU A 130 -6.42 20.35 9.02
C LEU A 130 -7.78 20.83 8.49
N ALA A 131 -7.76 21.77 7.55
CA ALA A 131 -9.00 22.30 6.95
C ALA A 131 -9.70 21.23 6.11
N PHE A 132 -8.93 20.43 5.35
CA PHE A 132 -9.46 19.36 4.51
C PHE A 132 -10.06 18.23 5.34
N ASP A 133 -9.42 17.82 6.42
CA ASP A 133 -9.95 16.83 7.36
C ASP A 133 -11.24 17.31 8.04
N GLY A 134 -11.28 18.58 8.43
CA GLY A 134 -12.49 19.21 8.95
C GLY A 134 -13.64 19.17 7.95
N TRP A 135 -13.36 19.53 6.70
CA TRP A 135 -14.34 19.44 5.61
C TRP A 135 -14.79 17.99 5.35
N ARG A 136 -13.85 17.04 5.27
CA ARG A 136 -14.11 15.61 5.06
C ARG A 136 -15.03 15.06 6.15
N ASN A 137 -14.76 15.38 7.40
CA ASN A 137 -15.58 14.96 8.53
C ASN A 137 -17.00 15.57 8.46
N MET A 138 -17.14 16.86 8.08
CA MET A 138 -18.45 17.49 7.89
C MET A 138 -19.23 16.88 6.73
N ALA A 139 -18.57 16.53 5.64
CA ALA A 139 -19.21 16.01 4.43
C ALA A 139 -19.63 14.53 4.58
N TYR A 140 -18.79 13.72 5.21
CA TYR A 140 -18.96 12.26 5.25
C TYR A 140 -19.15 11.68 6.67
N GLY A 141 -18.93 12.48 7.72
CA GLY A 141 -19.09 12.08 9.11
C GLY A 141 -18.24 10.86 9.46
N THR A 142 -18.87 9.83 10.02
CA THR A 142 -18.23 8.54 10.34
C THR A 142 -18.24 7.55 9.18
N GLY A 143 -18.69 7.99 7.99
CA GLY A 143 -18.75 7.15 6.79
C GLY A 143 -17.38 6.78 6.21
N PRO A 144 -17.37 5.96 5.15
CA PRO A 144 -16.15 5.42 4.55
C PRO A 144 -15.10 6.46 4.15
N TYR A 145 -15.54 7.64 3.72
CA TYR A 145 -14.66 8.72 3.26
C TYR A 145 -14.43 9.81 4.33
N GLY A 146 -14.90 9.60 5.55
CA GLY A 146 -14.88 10.62 6.62
C GLY A 146 -13.53 10.76 7.34
N HIS A 147 -12.54 9.95 7.00
CA HIS A 147 -11.20 9.98 7.61
C HIS A 147 -10.10 10.02 6.56
N ASP A 148 -8.90 10.42 6.96
CA ASP A 148 -7.73 10.39 6.11
C ASP A 148 -7.34 8.94 5.75
N PRO A 149 -6.90 8.64 4.51
CA PRO A 149 -6.38 7.32 4.15
C PRO A 149 -5.26 6.80 5.04
N LEU A 150 -4.45 7.68 5.65
CA LEU A 150 -3.47 7.28 6.67
C LEU A 150 -4.11 6.63 7.91
N GLY A 151 -5.41 6.85 8.12
CA GLY A 151 -6.17 6.30 9.24
C GLY A 151 -6.29 7.25 10.43
N LEU A 152 -6.63 6.68 11.56
CA LEU A 152 -6.77 7.39 12.82
C LEU A 152 -5.67 6.94 13.80
N SER A 153 -5.06 7.89 14.52
CA SER A 153 -3.97 7.61 15.46
C SER A 153 -4.36 6.60 16.55
N GLU A 154 -5.62 6.61 16.99
CA GLU A 154 -6.12 5.70 18.02
C GLU A 154 -6.22 4.27 17.50
N ASP A 155 -6.74 4.11 16.29
CA ASP A 155 -6.90 2.82 15.63
C ASP A 155 -5.53 2.24 15.26
N LEU A 156 -4.66 3.03 14.62
CA LEU A 156 -3.32 2.60 14.20
C LEU A 156 -2.48 2.05 15.36
N LYS A 157 -2.58 2.66 16.57
CA LYS A 157 -1.84 2.18 17.75
C LYS A 157 -2.23 0.76 18.17
N GLN A 158 -3.44 0.33 17.80
CA GLN A 158 -3.99 -0.97 18.17
C GLN A 158 -3.92 -2.00 17.04
N LEU A 159 -3.50 -1.58 15.83
CA LEU A 159 -3.33 -2.50 14.72
C LEU A 159 -2.14 -3.41 14.95
N GLU A 160 -2.40 -4.69 14.89
CA GLU A 160 -1.42 -5.77 15.00
C GLU A 160 -1.39 -6.58 13.69
N ARG A 161 -0.45 -7.50 13.59
CA ARG A 161 -0.25 -8.35 12.41
C ARG A 161 -1.49 -9.17 12.03
N GLU A 162 -2.26 -9.60 13.01
CA GLU A 162 -3.44 -10.45 12.85
C GLU A 162 -4.53 -9.79 11.99
N GLN A 163 -4.77 -8.48 12.18
CA GLN A 163 -5.74 -7.75 11.36
C GLN A 163 -5.27 -7.66 9.89
N LEU A 164 -3.96 -7.50 9.67
CA LEU A 164 -3.38 -7.46 8.33
C LEU A 164 -3.49 -8.83 7.64
N LEU A 165 -3.22 -9.93 8.35
CA LEU A 165 -3.40 -11.29 7.83
C LEU A 165 -4.86 -11.54 7.42
N SER A 166 -5.81 -11.18 8.29
CA SER A 166 -7.24 -11.31 7.98
C SER A 166 -7.65 -10.52 6.74
N LEU A 167 -7.01 -9.38 6.50
CA LEU A 167 -7.28 -8.55 5.31
C LEU A 167 -6.71 -9.19 4.03
N VAL A 168 -5.54 -9.82 4.11
CA VAL A 168 -4.93 -10.53 2.96
C VAL A 168 -5.73 -11.77 2.56
N GLU A 169 -6.36 -12.45 3.53
CA GLU A 169 -7.16 -13.66 3.30
C GLU A 169 -8.57 -13.38 2.76
N SER A 170 -9.06 -12.15 2.84
CA SER A 170 -10.42 -11.75 2.45
C SER A 170 -10.55 -11.43 0.96
#